data_8574e01c669ceda3a1e18446c9386742
#
_entry.id   8574e01c669ceda3a1e18446c9386742
#
_cell.length_a   1.000
_cell.length_b   1.000
_cell.length_c   1.000
_cell.angle_alpha   90.00
_cell.angle_beta   90.00
_cell.angle_gamma   90.00
#
_symmetry.space_group_name_H-M   'P 1'
#
loop_
_entity.id
_entity.type
_entity.pdbx_description
1 polymer ?
#
loop_
_entity_poly.entity_id
_entity_poly.type
_entity_poly.pdbx_seq_one_letter_code
_entity_poly.pdbx_strand_id
1 'polypeptide(L)'
;MMRSSEPFHHFVDDYLAYLHEVHPTGATLDGIHTYDDHIEDFSRNAIDQHTRALSGFSRRLQDINLNDLTAVEKAEQPMVASNIQARMFELEQIRTWERNPHHYADTLCSSLAAQVVFTHAPLPERARRVLSKLRQTARVVQAARDNIKDPPGIFIKVGLETFRGALHFIEKVG
;
A
#
# COMPACT_ATOMS: atom_id res chain seq x y z
N MET A 1 26.67 24.62 16.12
CA MET A 1 26.48 24.18 14.72
C MET A 1 25.01 23.79 14.61
N MET A 2 24.15 24.72 14.16
CA MET A 2 22.73 24.44 13.96
C MET A 2 22.62 23.36 12.88
N ARG A 3 22.10 22.18 13.21
CA ARG A 3 21.66 21.23 12.18
C ARG A 3 20.52 21.93 11.44
N SER A 4 20.70 22.17 10.16
CA SER A 4 19.58 22.55 9.29
C SER A 4 18.55 21.46 9.41
N SER A 5 17.38 21.76 10.01
CA SER A 5 16.27 20.82 10.05
C SER A 5 15.83 20.60 8.62
N GLU A 6 15.56 19.35 8.28
CA GLU A 6 14.94 19.00 7.00
C GLU A 6 13.64 19.81 6.86
N PRO A 7 13.40 20.50 5.74
CA PRO A 7 12.13 21.17 5.53
C PRO A 7 10.98 20.15 5.61
N PHE A 8 9.94 20.45 6.37
CA PHE A 8 8.82 19.54 6.61
C PHE A 8 8.15 19.07 5.31
N HIS A 9 8.01 19.94 4.31
CA HIS A 9 7.43 19.57 3.03
C HIS A 9 8.27 18.53 2.27
N HIS A 10 9.60 18.59 2.30
CA HIS A 10 10.47 17.56 1.70
C HIS A 10 10.29 16.20 2.40
N PHE A 11 10.17 16.24 3.72
CA PHE A 11 9.85 15.02 4.48
C PHE A 11 8.53 14.41 4.06
N VAL A 12 7.47 15.24 3.90
CA VAL A 12 6.14 14.79 3.47
C VAL A 12 6.19 14.22 2.04
N ASP A 13 6.89 14.89 1.13
CA ASP A 13 7.07 14.43 -0.24
C ASP A 13 7.78 13.06 -0.29
N ASP A 14 8.87 12.89 0.46
CA ASP A 14 9.57 11.61 0.57
C ASP A 14 8.67 10.50 1.14
N TYR A 15 7.90 10.84 2.18
CA TYR A 15 7.00 9.89 2.80
C TYR A 15 5.88 9.45 1.86
N LEU A 16 5.26 10.38 1.14
CA LEU A 16 4.22 10.09 0.16
C LEU A 16 4.77 9.30 -1.03
N ALA A 17 5.94 9.68 -1.56
CA ALA A 17 6.61 8.94 -2.63
C ALA A 17 6.87 7.48 -2.21
N TYR A 18 7.38 7.28 -0.99
CA TYR A 18 7.58 5.95 -0.43
C TYR A 18 6.26 5.17 -0.30
N LEU A 19 5.18 5.80 0.18
CA LEU A 19 3.88 5.14 0.28
C LEU A 19 3.34 4.70 -1.09
N HIS A 20 3.48 5.53 -2.12
CA HIS A 20 3.07 5.19 -3.47
C HIS A 20 3.87 4.02 -4.06
N GLU A 21 5.16 3.93 -3.74
CA GLU A 21 6.00 2.81 -4.17
C GLU A 21 5.56 1.48 -3.53
N VAL A 22 5.31 1.47 -2.21
CA VAL A 22 4.94 0.25 -1.48
C VAL A 22 3.47 -0.12 -1.59
N HIS A 23 2.62 0.83 -1.99
CA HIS A 23 1.18 0.65 -2.21
C HIS A 23 0.77 1.08 -3.63
N PRO A 24 1.23 0.38 -4.68
CA PRO A 24 0.97 0.76 -6.08
C PRO A 24 -0.51 0.81 -6.45
N THR A 25 -1.35 -0.03 -5.84
CA THR A 25 -2.80 0.04 -6.04
C THR A 25 -3.38 1.34 -5.47
N GLY A 26 -2.96 1.74 -4.29
CA GLY A 26 -3.31 3.02 -3.69
C GLY A 26 -2.82 4.21 -4.53
N ALA A 27 -1.57 4.16 -4.99
CA ALA A 27 -1.00 5.19 -5.87
C ALA A 27 -1.86 5.41 -7.13
N THR A 28 -2.30 4.33 -7.79
CA THR A 28 -3.22 4.42 -8.95
C THR A 28 -4.53 5.16 -8.58
N LEU A 29 -5.11 4.87 -7.41
CA LEU A 29 -6.35 5.51 -6.94
C LEU A 29 -6.14 6.98 -6.58
N ASP A 30 -4.94 7.35 -6.13
CA ASP A 30 -4.53 8.73 -5.86
C ASP A 30 -4.16 9.51 -7.14
N GLY A 31 -4.22 8.85 -8.32
CA GLY A 31 -3.89 9.45 -9.62
C GLY A 31 -2.40 9.42 -9.95
N ILE A 32 -1.60 8.66 -9.20
CA ILE A 32 -0.17 8.45 -9.45
C ILE A 32 0.03 7.17 -10.25
N HIS A 33 0.33 7.32 -11.55
CA HIS A 33 0.37 6.23 -12.52
C HIS A 33 1.75 5.61 -12.76
N THR A 34 2.75 6.00 -11.96
CA THR A 34 4.14 5.51 -12.08
C THR A 34 4.25 4.01 -11.79
N TYR A 35 3.39 3.48 -10.94
CA TYR A 35 3.42 2.11 -10.44
C TYR A 35 2.26 1.24 -10.95
N ASP A 36 1.56 1.67 -11.99
CA ASP A 36 0.34 1.03 -12.50
C ASP A 36 0.52 -0.41 -13.01
N ASP A 37 1.74 -0.82 -13.29
CA ASP A 37 2.09 -2.18 -13.73
C ASP A 37 2.53 -3.10 -12.58
N HIS A 38 2.52 -2.59 -11.33
CA HIS A 38 2.91 -3.32 -10.12
C HIS A 38 1.71 -3.67 -9.25
N ILE A 39 1.89 -4.72 -8.44
CA ILE A 39 1.02 -5.07 -7.29
C ILE A 39 1.91 -5.07 -6.05
N GLU A 40 1.33 -4.82 -4.91
CA GLU A 40 1.98 -4.83 -3.60
C GLU A 40 2.81 -6.10 -3.39
N ASP A 41 3.97 -5.94 -2.77
CA ASP A 41 4.80 -7.07 -2.35
C ASP A 41 4.48 -7.46 -0.91
N PHE A 42 3.80 -8.60 -0.77
CA PHE A 42 3.45 -9.18 0.53
C PHE A 42 4.48 -10.19 1.04
N SER A 43 5.68 -10.28 0.45
CA SER A 43 6.72 -11.14 0.99
C SER A 43 7.09 -10.70 2.41
N ARG A 44 7.51 -11.66 3.24
CA ARG A 44 7.95 -11.37 4.61
C ARG A 44 9.03 -10.29 4.64
N ASN A 45 9.98 -10.37 3.70
CA ASN A 45 11.04 -9.38 3.58
C ASN A 45 10.50 -7.97 3.28
N ALA A 46 9.52 -7.84 2.38
CA ALA A 46 8.90 -6.55 2.08
C ALA A 46 8.15 -5.98 3.29
N ILE A 47 7.41 -6.81 4.04
CA ILE A 47 6.74 -6.42 5.28
C ILE A 47 7.74 -5.91 6.32
N ASP A 48 8.84 -6.64 6.52
CA ASP A 48 9.89 -6.26 7.46
C ASP A 48 10.63 -4.99 7.03
N GLN A 49 10.84 -4.79 5.72
CA GLN A 49 11.40 -3.55 5.17
C GLN A 49 10.44 -2.37 5.37
N HIS A 50 9.14 -2.57 5.13
CA HIS A 50 8.12 -1.54 5.33
C HIS A 50 8.05 -1.09 6.80
N THR A 51 8.09 -2.03 7.75
CA THR A 51 8.12 -1.72 9.18
C THR A 51 9.36 -0.89 9.56
N ARG A 52 10.55 -1.28 9.05
CA ARG A 52 11.78 -0.52 9.29
C ARG A 52 11.74 0.88 8.67
N ALA A 53 11.20 1.02 7.47
CA ALA A 53 11.07 2.31 6.80
C ALA A 53 10.14 3.26 7.57
N LEU A 54 8.97 2.78 8.01
CA LEU A 54 8.03 3.57 8.82
C LEU A 54 8.68 4.01 10.15
N SER A 55 9.44 3.13 10.81
CA SER A 55 10.21 3.50 12.00
C SER A 55 11.27 4.56 11.70
N GLY A 56 11.87 4.52 10.50
CA GLY A 56 12.78 5.56 10.00
C GLY A 56 12.07 6.90 9.80
N PHE A 57 10.92 6.90 9.13
CA PHE A 57 10.10 8.10 8.95
C PHE A 57 9.62 8.67 10.28
N SER A 58 9.20 7.83 11.22
CA SER A 58 8.80 8.29 12.56
C SER A 58 9.92 9.04 13.27
N ARG A 59 11.16 8.54 13.20
CA ARG A 59 12.34 9.23 13.80
C ARG A 59 12.67 10.52 13.06
N ARG A 60 12.71 10.52 11.72
CA ARG A 60 12.94 11.74 10.93
C ARG A 60 11.94 12.85 11.29
N LEU A 61 10.64 12.48 11.42
CA LEU A 61 9.60 13.43 11.78
C LEU A 61 9.82 14.03 13.19
N GLN A 62 10.30 13.24 14.16
CA GLN A 62 10.63 13.70 15.51
C GLN A 62 11.84 14.64 15.55
N ASP A 63 12.78 14.48 14.59
CA ASP A 63 13.97 15.33 14.47
C ASP A 63 13.67 16.71 13.86
N ILE A 64 12.48 16.91 13.29
CA ILE A 64 12.05 18.21 12.74
C ILE A 64 11.78 19.18 13.89
N ASN A 65 12.45 20.33 13.86
CA ASN A 65 12.27 21.36 14.89
C ASN A 65 10.94 22.09 14.70
N LEU A 66 10.01 21.93 15.63
CA LEU A 66 8.69 22.54 15.57
C LEU A 66 8.72 24.09 15.51
N ASN A 67 9.80 24.73 15.99
CA ASN A 67 9.92 26.19 15.91
C ASN A 67 10.16 26.70 14.50
N ASP A 68 10.69 25.87 13.63
CA ASP A 68 10.98 26.22 12.23
C ASP A 68 9.76 26.02 11.32
N LEU A 69 8.69 25.42 11.85
CA LEU A 69 7.45 25.16 11.12
C LEU A 69 6.53 26.39 11.06
N THR A 70 5.90 26.57 9.90
CA THR A 70 4.77 27.50 9.74
C THR A 70 3.56 27.05 10.57
N ALA A 71 2.55 27.91 10.70
CA ALA A 71 1.31 27.57 11.40
C ALA A 71 0.56 26.38 10.75
N VAL A 72 0.61 26.28 9.40
CA VAL A 72 0.00 25.19 8.63
C VAL A 72 0.75 23.88 8.91
N GLU A 73 2.06 23.86 8.75
CA GLU A 73 2.89 22.67 8.98
C GLU A 73 2.78 22.16 10.43
N LYS A 74 2.64 23.06 11.42
CA LYS A 74 2.35 22.68 12.81
C LYS A 74 1.01 21.95 12.98
N ALA A 75 0.03 22.26 12.16
CA ALA A 75 -1.26 21.54 12.16
C ALA A 75 -1.18 20.21 11.39
N GLU A 76 -0.38 20.14 10.35
CA GLU A 76 -0.21 18.93 9.52
C GLU A 76 0.69 17.88 10.16
N GLN A 77 1.73 18.29 10.89
CA GLN A 77 2.70 17.39 11.51
C GLN A 77 2.06 16.28 12.35
N PRO A 78 1.09 16.55 13.27
CA PRO A 78 0.44 15.49 14.04
C PRO A 78 -0.43 14.56 13.17
N MET A 79 -0.95 15.03 12.03
CA MET A 79 -1.69 14.18 11.09
C MET A 79 -0.74 13.17 10.43
N VAL A 80 0.42 13.63 9.99
CA VAL A 80 1.46 12.75 9.41
C VAL A 80 1.98 11.77 10.46
N ALA A 81 2.22 12.23 11.69
CA ALA A 81 2.63 11.37 12.81
C ALA A 81 1.59 10.27 13.08
N SER A 82 0.31 10.62 13.13
CA SER A 82 -0.78 9.66 13.33
C SER A 82 -0.88 8.66 12.18
N ASN A 83 -0.68 9.09 10.93
CA ASN A 83 -0.68 8.20 9.77
C ASN A 83 0.46 7.18 9.86
N ILE A 84 1.68 7.60 10.16
CA ILE A 84 2.83 6.70 10.36
C ILE A 84 2.54 5.70 11.50
N GLN A 85 2.05 6.18 12.64
CA GLN A 85 1.73 5.33 13.80
C GLN A 85 0.63 4.31 13.48
N ALA A 86 -0.44 4.71 12.78
CA ALA A 86 -1.51 3.82 12.37
C ALA A 86 -1.01 2.69 11.46
N ARG A 87 -0.12 3.00 10.50
CA ARG A 87 0.50 2.00 9.62
C ARG A 87 1.43 1.05 10.37
N MET A 88 2.23 1.56 11.30
CA MET A 88 3.06 0.72 12.17
C MET A 88 2.18 -0.21 13.02
N PHE A 89 1.12 0.31 13.64
CA PHE A 89 0.17 -0.47 14.43
C PHE A 89 -0.51 -1.56 13.61
N GLU A 90 -0.89 -1.24 12.35
CA GLU A 90 -1.47 -2.22 11.40
C GLU A 90 -0.48 -3.38 11.14
N LEU A 91 0.78 -3.07 10.83
CA LEU A 91 1.78 -4.08 10.50
C LEU A 91 2.19 -4.95 11.69
N GLU A 92 2.31 -4.36 12.88
CA GLU A 92 2.91 -5.01 14.06
C GLU A 92 1.88 -5.61 15.01
N GLN A 93 0.71 -4.98 15.17
CA GLN A 93 -0.28 -5.37 16.16
C GLN A 93 -1.52 -6.02 15.54
N ILE A 94 -2.17 -5.37 14.57
CA ILE A 94 -3.35 -5.93 13.89
C ILE A 94 -2.93 -7.08 13.01
N ARG A 95 -1.85 -6.90 12.23
CA ARG A 95 -1.24 -7.91 11.36
C ARG A 95 -2.25 -8.49 10.37
N THR A 96 -2.98 -7.61 9.67
CA THR A 96 -3.95 -8.01 8.64
C THR A 96 -3.31 -8.92 7.59
N TRP A 97 -2.05 -8.67 7.23
CA TRP A 97 -1.26 -9.49 6.33
C TRP A 97 -1.07 -10.95 6.80
N GLU A 98 -1.18 -11.22 8.11
CA GLU A 98 -1.03 -12.57 8.68
C GLU A 98 -2.38 -13.22 9.01
N ARG A 99 -3.44 -12.44 9.21
CA ARG A 99 -4.70 -12.93 9.75
C ARG A 99 -5.88 -12.86 8.79
N ASN A 100 -5.79 -12.04 7.73
CA ASN A 100 -6.93 -11.75 6.89
C ASN A 100 -6.71 -12.11 5.42
N PRO A 101 -7.16 -13.29 4.94
CA PRO A 101 -7.04 -13.69 3.54
C PRO A 101 -7.78 -12.76 2.57
N HIS A 102 -8.85 -12.08 3.03
CA HIS A 102 -9.55 -11.10 2.22
C HIS A 102 -8.63 -9.96 1.75
N HIS A 103 -7.67 -9.54 2.56
CA HIS A 103 -6.72 -8.49 2.22
C HIS A 103 -5.98 -8.75 0.89
N TYR A 104 -5.52 -9.97 0.67
CA TYR A 104 -4.84 -10.38 -0.57
C TYR A 104 -5.80 -10.41 -1.77
N ALA A 105 -7.01 -10.93 -1.55
CA ALA A 105 -8.04 -10.99 -2.57
C ALA A 105 -8.48 -9.59 -3.02
N ASP A 106 -8.71 -8.71 -2.05
CA ASP A 106 -9.13 -7.34 -2.29
C ASP A 106 -8.06 -6.54 -3.04
N THR A 107 -6.78 -6.65 -2.64
CA THR A 107 -5.67 -6.01 -3.36
C THR A 107 -5.58 -6.48 -4.81
N LEU A 108 -5.70 -7.79 -5.07
CA LEU A 108 -5.70 -8.31 -6.44
C LEU A 108 -6.87 -7.76 -7.25
N CYS A 109 -8.09 -7.79 -6.69
CA CYS A 109 -9.28 -7.27 -7.36
C CYS A 109 -9.14 -5.77 -7.66
N SER A 110 -8.82 -4.98 -6.64
CA SER A 110 -8.74 -3.52 -6.75
C SER A 110 -7.66 -3.08 -7.72
N SER A 111 -6.50 -3.76 -7.71
CA SER A 111 -5.39 -3.46 -8.62
C SER A 111 -5.74 -3.68 -10.09
N LEU A 112 -6.51 -4.73 -10.40
CA LEU A 112 -6.98 -5.03 -11.76
C LEU A 112 -8.14 -4.12 -12.15
N ALA A 113 -9.12 -3.95 -11.25
CA ALA A 113 -10.30 -3.12 -11.50
C ALA A 113 -9.93 -1.67 -11.79
N ALA A 114 -8.93 -1.11 -11.10
CA ALA A 114 -8.45 0.25 -11.34
C ALA A 114 -8.00 0.47 -12.79
N GLN A 115 -7.37 -0.53 -13.43
CA GLN A 115 -6.93 -0.44 -14.82
C GLN A 115 -8.07 -0.64 -15.84
N VAL A 116 -9.17 -1.27 -15.44
CA VAL A 116 -10.33 -1.53 -16.30
C VAL A 116 -11.34 -0.39 -16.23
N VAL A 117 -11.66 0.03 -15.00
CA VAL A 117 -12.74 0.99 -14.73
C VAL A 117 -12.33 2.43 -15.04
N PHE A 118 -11.09 2.82 -14.69
CA PHE A 118 -10.65 4.21 -14.90
C PHE A 118 -9.98 4.40 -16.26
N THR A 119 -10.35 5.50 -16.95
CA THR A 119 -9.82 5.84 -18.28
C THR A 119 -8.67 6.84 -18.17
N HIS A 120 -7.60 6.46 -17.47
CA HIS A 120 -6.41 7.29 -17.25
C HIS A 120 -5.31 7.14 -18.30
N ALA A 121 -5.44 6.13 -19.21
CA ALA A 121 -4.51 5.89 -20.30
C ALA A 121 -5.23 5.20 -21.48
N PRO A 122 -4.64 5.18 -22.70
CA PRO A 122 -5.17 4.42 -23.84
C PRO A 122 -5.36 2.94 -23.51
N LEU A 123 -6.42 2.32 -24.08
CA LEU A 123 -6.77 0.92 -23.82
C LEU A 123 -5.59 -0.06 -24.00
N PRO A 124 -4.73 0.03 -25.05
CA PRO A 124 -3.61 -0.89 -25.21
C PRO A 124 -2.58 -0.80 -24.09
N GLU A 125 -2.42 0.38 -23.50
CA GLU A 125 -1.52 0.60 -22.36
C GLU A 125 -2.12 0.00 -21.10
N ARG A 126 -3.39 0.28 -20.80
CA ARG A 126 -4.09 -0.32 -19.65
C ARG A 126 -4.12 -1.84 -19.73
N ALA A 127 -4.34 -2.41 -20.93
CA ALA A 127 -4.29 -3.85 -21.15
C ALA A 127 -2.90 -4.45 -20.85
N ARG A 128 -1.81 -3.77 -21.25
CA ARG A 128 -0.44 -4.19 -20.87
C ARG A 128 -0.22 -4.18 -19.35
N ARG A 129 -0.74 -3.17 -18.66
CA ARG A 129 -0.66 -3.06 -17.19
C ARG A 129 -1.43 -4.19 -16.51
N VAL A 130 -2.65 -4.50 -16.98
CA VAL A 130 -3.44 -5.66 -16.52
C VAL A 130 -2.63 -6.96 -16.70
N LEU A 131 -2.04 -7.19 -17.86
CA LEU A 131 -1.22 -8.38 -18.11
C LEU A 131 0.01 -8.45 -17.17
N SER A 132 0.67 -7.31 -16.90
CA SER A 132 1.76 -7.25 -15.94
C SER A 132 1.30 -7.66 -14.54
N LYS A 133 0.16 -7.14 -14.08
CA LYS A 133 -0.42 -7.47 -12.78
C LYS A 133 -0.85 -8.95 -12.70
N LEU A 134 -1.47 -9.49 -13.74
CA LEU A 134 -1.86 -10.90 -13.80
C LEU A 134 -0.64 -11.84 -13.65
N ARG A 135 0.50 -11.50 -14.24
CA ARG A 135 1.76 -12.27 -14.07
C ARG A 135 2.28 -12.26 -12.64
N GLN A 136 1.94 -11.24 -11.86
CA GLN A 136 2.35 -11.11 -10.45
C GLN A 136 1.39 -11.82 -9.48
N THR A 137 0.19 -12.23 -9.93
CA THR A 137 -0.83 -12.88 -9.09
C THR A 137 -0.29 -14.11 -8.35
N ALA A 138 0.52 -14.93 -9.01
CA ALA A 138 1.09 -16.12 -8.39
C ALA A 138 1.97 -15.78 -7.18
N ARG A 139 2.75 -14.69 -7.24
CA ARG A 139 3.56 -14.18 -6.13
C ARG A 139 2.70 -13.76 -4.95
N VAL A 140 1.60 -13.04 -5.21
CA VAL A 140 0.67 -12.59 -4.16
C VAL A 140 -0.02 -13.78 -3.48
N VAL A 141 -0.48 -14.76 -4.27
CA VAL A 141 -1.09 -15.99 -3.73
C VAL A 141 -0.11 -16.80 -2.92
N GLN A 142 1.15 -16.90 -3.36
CA GLN A 142 2.18 -17.59 -2.59
C GLN A 142 2.47 -16.88 -1.26
N ALA A 143 2.61 -15.55 -1.29
CA ALA A 143 2.78 -14.77 -0.07
C ALA A 143 1.60 -14.94 0.90
N ALA A 144 0.36 -14.98 0.39
CA ALA A 144 -0.80 -15.26 1.23
C ALA A 144 -0.71 -16.63 1.92
N ARG A 145 -0.28 -17.69 1.19
CA ARG A 145 -0.09 -19.04 1.77
C ARG A 145 0.98 -19.08 2.85
N ASP A 146 2.07 -18.33 2.64
CA ASP A 146 3.20 -18.31 3.56
C ASP A 146 2.92 -17.48 4.82
N ASN A 147 2.12 -16.43 4.68
CA ASN A 147 1.86 -15.45 5.74
C ASN A 147 0.66 -15.79 6.60
N ILE A 148 -0.46 -16.28 6.00
CA ILE A 148 -1.71 -16.47 6.74
C ILE A 148 -1.57 -17.57 7.78
N LYS A 149 -1.85 -17.21 9.04
CA LYS A 149 -1.81 -18.09 10.21
C LYS A 149 -3.06 -17.89 11.04
N ASP A 150 -3.76 -18.97 11.31
CA ASP A 150 -4.94 -19.02 12.20
C ASP A 150 -5.94 -17.88 11.94
N PRO A 151 -6.45 -17.73 10.70
CA PRO A 151 -7.35 -16.65 10.35
C PRO A 151 -8.73 -16.89 11.01
N PRO A 152 -9.39 -15.85 11.55
CA PRO A 152 -10.76 -15.95 12.04
C PRO A 152 -11.70 -16.48 10.95
N GLY A 153 -12.65 -17.37 11.33
CA GLY A 153 -13.55 -18.02 10.36
C GLY A 153 -14.33 -17.04 9.49
N ILE A 154 -14.70 -15.87 10.02
CA ILE A 154 -15.36 -14.81 9.25
C ILE A 154 -14.45 -14.26 8.14
N PHE A 155 -13.16 -14.09 8.39
CA PHE A 155 -12.20 -13.59 7.39
C PHE A 155 -11.96 -14.62 6.28
N ILE A 156 -12.00 -15.92 6.61
CA ILE A 156 -11.94 -17.00 5.62
C ILE A 156 -13.17 -16.92 4.70
N LYS A 157 -14.37 -16.80 5.29
CA LYS A 157 -15.62 -16.72 4.54
C LYS A 157 -15.60 -15.54 3.56
N VAL A 158 -15.33 -14.33 4.06
CA VAL A 158 -15.28 -13.11 3.24
C VAL A 158 -14.18 -13.21 2.19
N GLY A 159 -12.99 -13.69 2.53
CA GLY A 159 -11.90 -13.90 1.60
C GLY A 159 -12.26 -14.84 0.45
N LEU A 160 -12.92 -15.97 0.74
CA LEU A 160 -13.39 -16.90 -0.30
C LEU A 160 -14.46 -16.28 -1.22
N GLU A 161 -15.39 -15.50 -0.68
CA GLU A 161 -16.40 -14.79 -1.47
C GLU A 161 -15.72 -13.76 -2.39
N THR A 162 -14.74 -13.00 -1.90
CA THR A 162 -13.99 -12.02 -2.69
C THR A 162 -13.18 -12.70 -3.79
N PHE A 163 -12.48 -13.81 -3.51
CA PHE A 163 -11.74 -14.55 -4.54
C PHE A 163 -12.67 -15.11 -5.64
N ARG A 164 -13.83 -15.61 -5.27
CA ARG A 164 -14.84 -16.06 -6.27
C ARG A 164 -15.32 -14.90 -7.13
N GLY A 165 -15.57 -13.73 -6.52
CA GLY A 165 -15.92 -12.51 -7.24
C GLY A 165 -14.81 -12.07 -8.21
N ALA A 166 -13.55 -12.14 -7.78
CA ALA A 166 -12.38 -11.82 -8.60
C ALA A 166 -12.27 -12.73 -9.83
N LEU A 167 -12.41 -14.04 -9.63
CA LEU A 167 -12.38 -15.00 -10.75
C LEU A 167 -13.48 -14.70 -11.77
N HIS A 168 -14.70 -14.49 -11.29
CA HIS A 168 -15.83 -14.15 -12.16
C HIS A 168 -15.62 -12.82 -12.92
N PHE A 169 -15.02 -11.80 -12.27
CA PHE A 169 -14.65 -10.55 -12.91
C PHE A 169 -13.63 -10.77 -14.04
N ILE A 170 -12.56 -11.52 -13.75
CA ILE A 170 -11.51 -11.81 -14.74
C ILE A 170 -12.07 -12.59 -15.95
N GLU A 171 -12.94 -13.58 -15.72
CA GLU A 171 -13.60 -14.35 -16.77
C GLU A 171 -14.51 -13.51 -17.69
N LYS A 172 -15.07 -12.40 -17.18
CA LYS A 172 -15.94 -11.52 -17.98
C LYS A 172 -15.19 -10.41 -18.72
N VAL A 173 -14.01 -10.05 -18.27
CA VAL A 173 -13.20 -8.94 -18.84
C VAL A 173 -12.16 -9.46 -19.83
N GLY A 174 -11.84 -10.77 -19.81
CA GLY A 174 -10.95 -11.45 -20.77
C GLY A 174 -11.72 -11.92 -21.99
#